data_8d246737240c92e641341ff4b20a295c
#
_entry.id   8d246737240c92e641341ff4b20a295c
#
_cell.length_a   1.000
_cell.length_b   1.000
_cell.length_c   1.000
_cell.angle_alpha   90.00
_cell.angle_beta   90.00
_cell.angle_gamma   90.00
#
_symmetry.space_group_name_H-M   'P 1'
#
loop_
_entity.id
_entity.type
_entity.pdbx_description
1 polymer ?
#
loop_
_entity_poly.entity_id
_entity_poly.type
_entity_poly.pdbx_seq_one_letter_code
_entity_poly.pdbx_strand_id
1 'polypeptide(L)' 'MEKHWIKLLVTPNPIRAEIIKQMLEEHQVPAVIMNKQDSSYRFGQIELFVHESHESLARELLADSEHDTQEEE' A
#
# COMPACT_ATOMS: atom_id res chain seq x y z
N MET A 1 -13.69 -9.91 -3.38
CA MET A 1 -13.16 -8.63 -3.02
C MET A 1 -14.27 -7.62 -2.82
N GLU A 2 -14.13 -6.83 -1.79
CA GLU A 2 -15.15 -5.86 -1.51
C GLU A 2 -15.16 -4.79 -2.53
N LYS A 3 -16.30 -4.34 -2.92
CA LYS A 3 -16.39 -3.38 -3.93
C LYS A 3 -15.87 -2.06 -3.58
N HIS A 4 -15.81 -1.70 -2.32
CA HIS A 4 -15.35 -0.38 -1.93
C HIS A 4 -13.87 -0.31 -1.60
N TRP A 5 -13.17 -1.40 -1.74
CA TRP A 5 -11.73 -1.42 -1.47
C TRP A 5 -10.99 -1.38 -2.79
N ILE A 6 -10.03 -0.47 -2.89
CA ILE A 6 -9.28 -0.34 -4.12
C ILE A 6 -7.81 -0.61 -3.88
N LYS A 7 -7.16 -1.10 -4.88
CA LYS A 7 -5.75 -1.43 -4.79
C LYS A 7 -4.93 -0.17 -4.91
N LEU A 8 -4.17 0.15 -3.90
CA LEU A 8 -3.36 1.34 -3.90
C LEU A 8 -2.01 1.09 -4.53
N LEU A 9 -1.38 -0.02 -4.18
CA LEU A 9 -0.09 -0.35 -4.76
C LEU A 9 0.20 -1.83 -4.63
N VAL A 10 1.19 -2.28 -5.36
CA VAL A 10 1.65 -3.65 -5.31
C VAL A 10 3.15 -3.63 -5.14
N THR A 11 3.67 -4.44 -4.26
CA THR A 11 5.10 -4.48 -4.05
C THR A 11 5.53 -5.89 -3.67
N PRO A 12 6.69 -6.35 -4.09
CA PRO A 12 7.17 -7.64 -3.67
C PRO A 12 7.85 -7.57 -2.29
N ASN A 13 7.99 -6.38 -1.74
CA ASN A 13 8.71 -6.20 -0.51
C ASN A 13 7.75 -6.08 0.66
N PRO A 14 7.68 -7.07 1.55
CA PRO A 14 6.74 -7.02 2.65
C PRO A 14 7.04 -5.91 3.64
N ILE A 15 8.30 -5.54 3.79
CA ILE A 15 8.65 -4.49 4.71
C ILE A 15 8.12 -3.17 4.21
N ARG A 16 8.22 -2.93 2.91
CA ARG A 16 7.71 -1.70 2.35
C ARG A 16 6.20 -1.63 2.54
N ALA A 17 5.50 -2.74 2.32
CA ALA A 17 4.07 -2.77 2.47
C ALA A 17 3.67 -2.44 3.90
N GLU A 18 4.42 -2.96 4.87
CA GLU A 18 4.11 -2.70 6.25
C GLU A 18 4.36 -1.24 6.62
N ILE A 19 5.43 -0.69 6.13
CA ILE A 19 5.75 0.69 6.42
C ILE A 19 4.67 1.60 5.88
N ILE A 20 4.23 1.35 4.65
CA ILE A 20 3.21 2.18 4.07
C ILE A 20 1.89 2.01 4.79
N LYS A 21 1.57 0.77 5.18
CA LYS A 21 0.34 0.52 5.88
C LYS A 21 0.34 1.28 7.20
N GLN A 22 1.44 1.25 7.93
CA GLN A 22 1.54 1.95 9.17
C GLN A 22 1.40 3.44 8.98
N MET A 23 2.02 3.97 7.96
CA MET A 23 1.95 5.38 7.68
C MET A 23 0.51 5.79 7.41
N LEU A 24 -0.21 5.00 6.63
CA LEU A 24 -1.60 5.30 6.34
C LEU A 24 -2.44 5.25 7.60
N GLU A 25 -2.21 4.27 8.43
CA GLU A 25 -3.00 4.14 9.64
C GLU A 25 -2.72 5.26 10.61
N GLU A 26 -1.53 5.79 10.59
CA GLU A 26 -1.21 6.91 11.45
C GLU A 26 -1.99 8.15 11.02
N HIS A 27 -2.39 8.22 9.78
CA HIS A 27 -3.19 9.32 9.29
C HIS A 27 -4.67 8.92 9.23
N GLN A 28 -5.02 7.88 9.96
CA GLN A 28 -6.39 7.43 10.06
C GLN A 28 -6.97 6.94 8.75
N VAL A 29 -6.14 6.32 7.94
CA VAL A 29 -6.56 5.70 6.71
C VAL A 29 -6.40 4.20 6.87
N PRO A 30 -7.47 3.46 7.06
CA PRO A 30 -7.36 2.01 7.23
C PRO A 30 -6.85 1.37 5.96
N ALA A 31 -5.97 0.43 6.10
CA ALA A 31 -5.38 -0.26 4.96
C ALA A 31 -5.35 -1.75 5.19
N VAL A 32 -5.47 -2.50 4.11
CA VAL A 32 -5.47 -3.95 4.18
C VAL A 32 -4.39 -4.48 3.26
N ILE A 33 -3.62 -5.44 3.75
CA ILE A 33 -2.58 -6.05 2.95
C ILE A 33 -3.04 -7.43 2.54
N MET A 34 -2.93 -7.72 1.25
CA MET A 34 -3.26 -9.02 0.72
C MET A 34 -2.03 -9.63 0.11
N ASN A 35 -1.68 -10.82 0.57
CA ASN A 35 -0.54 -11.51 0.06
C ASN A 35 -0.96 -12.45 -1.03
N LYS A 36 -0.56 -12.17 -2.24
CA LYS A 36 -0.86 -13.02 -3.32
C LYS A 36 0.28 -13.95 -3.57
N GLN A 37 0.35 -15.01 -2.80
CA GLN A 37 1.41 -15.94 -2.96
C GLN A 37 0.90 -17.14 -3.67
N ASP A 38 1.16 -17.23 -4.94
CA ASP A 38 0.75 -18.32 -5.71
C ASP A 38 1.90 -19.25 -5.86
N SER A 39 1.68 -20.52 -5.91
CA SER A 39 2.76 -21.45 -6.00
C SER A 39 3.54 -21.27 -7.30
N SER A 40 2.95 -20.70 -8.30
CA SER A 40 3.69 -20.50 -9.52
C SER A 40 4.57 -19.28 -9.44
N TYR A 41 4.43 -18.43 -8.43
CA TYR A 41 5.28 -17.28 -8.30
C TYR A 41 6.23 -17.44 -7.16
N ARG A 42 7.52 -17.37 -7.42
CA ARG A 42 8.48 -17.45 -6.39
C ARG A 42 8.46 -16.27 -5.57
N PHE A 43 8.16 -15.11 -6.12
CA PHE A 43 8.29 -13.91 -5.36
C PHE A 43 6.97 -13.49 -4.85
N GLY A 44 6.15 -13.78 -4.44
CA GLY A 44 4.94 -13.29 -3.91
C GLY A 44 4.72 -11.85 -4.22
N GLN A 45 3.51 -11.43 -4.35
CA GLN A 45 3.18 -10.05 -4.56
C GLN A 45 2.25 -9.63 -3.47
N ILE A 46 2.52 -8.48 -2.88
CA ILE A 46 1.74 -7.96 -1.78
C ILE A 46 0.97 -6.79 -2.29
N GLU A 47 -0.34 -6.83 -2.12
CA GLU A 47 -1.22 -5.77 -2.58
C GLU A 47 -1.75 -5.02 -1.39
N LEU A 48 -1.73 -3.70 -1.46
CA LEU A 48 -2.19 -2.87 -0.38
C LEU A 48 -3.46 -2.19 -0.84
N PHE A 49 -4.53 -2.33 -0.06
CA PHE A 49 -5.82 -1.78 -0.41
C PHE A 49 -6.27 -0.76 0.60
N VAL A 50 -6.98 0.25 0.14
CA VAL A 50 -7.60 1.23 1.03
C VAL A 50 -9.04 1.39 0.59
N HIS A 51 -9.86 1.91 1.46
CA HIS A 51 -11.26 2.13 1.11
C HIS A 51 -11.33 3.29 0.13
N GLU A 52 -12.30 3.23 -0.78
CA GLU A 52 -12.37 4.24 -1.81
C GLU A 52 -12.59 5.63 -1.24
N SER A 53 -13.20 5.76 -0.09
CA SER A 53 -13.44 7.06 0.50
C SER A 53 -12.14 7.72 0.94
N HIS A 54 -11.06 6.96 1.06
CA HIS A 54 -9.79 7.52 1.46
C HIS A 54 -8.77 7.48 0.32
N GLU A 55 -9.23 7.19 -0.88
CA GLU A 55 -8.28 7.01 -1.98
C GLU A 55 -7.44 8.25 -2.25
N SER A 56 -8.06 9.41 -2.31
CA SER A 56 -7.34 10.64 -2.59
C SER A 56 -6.28 10.91 -1.54
N LEU A 57 -6.67 10.80 -0.28
CA LEU A 57 -5.75 11.06 0.79
C LEU A 57 -4.61 10.03 0.79
N ALA A 58 -4.95 8.77 0.56
CA ALA A 58 -3.93 7.73 0.55
C ALA A 58 -2.91 7.98 -0.55
N ARG A 59 -3.36 8.39 -1.71
CA ARG A 59 -2.44 8.65 -2.80
C ARG A 59 -1.57 9.84 -2.53
N GLU A 60 -2.12 10.84 -1.86
CA GLU A 60 -1.34 11.98 -1.49
C GLU A 60 -0.27 11.61 -0.48
N LEU A 61 -0.61 10.82 0.51
CA LEU A 61 0.35 10.41 1.51
C LEU A 61 1.44 9.54 0.89
N LEU A 62 1.06 8.69 -0.04
CA LEU A 62 2.02 7.83 -0.68
C LEU A 62 2.99 8.65 -1.52
N ALA A 63 2.50 9.62 -2.25
CA ALA A 63 3.35 10.44 -3.08
C ALA A 63 4.31 11.26 -2.22
N ASP A 64 3.83 11.75 -1.09
CA ASP A 64 4.68 12.52 -0.21
C ASP A 64 5.78 11.66 0.34
N SER A 65 5.46 10.45 0.72
CA SER A 65 6.45 9.54 1.25
C SER A 65 7.50 9.19 0.21
N GLU A 66 7.07 8.96 -1.01
CA GLU A 66 8.01 8.63 -2.06
C GLU A 66 8.83 9.82 -2.47
N HIS A 67 8.26 10.99 -2.40
CA HIS A 67 8.99 12.19 -2.74
C HIS A 67 10.10 12.40 -1.73
N ASP A 68 9.81 12.18 -0.47
CA ASP A 68 10.84 12.28 0.55
C ASP A 68 11.97 11.34 0.25
N THR A 69 11.69 10.14 -0.11
CA THR A 69 12.71 9.17 -0.39
C THR A 69 13.54 9.61 -1.56
N GLN A 70 12.94 10.20 -2.55
CA GLN A 70 13.68 10.62 -3.67
C GLN A 70 14.55 11.77 -3.39
N GLU A 71 14.18 12.64 -2.50
CA GLU A 71 15.01 13.74 -2.17
C GLU A 71 16.28 13.38 -1.58
N GLU A 72 16.40 12.23 -1.07
CA GLU A 72 17.64 11.84 -0.52
C GLU A 72 18.68 11.75 -1.49
N GLU A 73 18.46 11.60 -2.72
CA GLU A 73 19.48 11.47 -3.64
C GLU A 73 20.07 12.59 -4.03
#